data_78b8d30b9e37bec0869ef07cdfefc375
#
_entry.id   78b8d30b9e37bec0869ef07cdfefc375
#
_cell.length_a   1.000
_cell.length_b   1.000
_cell.length_c   1.000
_cell.angle_alpha   90.00
_cell.angle_beta   90.00
_cell.angle_gamma   90.00
#
_symmetry.space_group_name_H-M   'P 1'
#
loop_
_entity.id
_entity.type
_entity.pdbx_description
1 polymer ?
#
loop_
_entity_poly.entity_id
_entity_poly.type
_entity_poly.pdbx_seq_one_letter_code
_entity_poly.pdbx_strand_id
1 'polypeptide(L)'
;MSNGDPAAALAAVFVAASPRPELREHLDLFAPLIGSWSLTVYDYEPDGSVDVSDAEWHFGWALDGRAVADVWVSPSRAARAAGAPDGEWGLSLRFYDGALGVWRSTWMGPKRGWVIPFAARPTADGLELVGERDGVALQWRFSHLTADAFSWQAEETPPGGEPWVRQRFEATRLR
;
A
#
# COMPACT_ATOMS: atom_id res chain seq x y z
N MET A 1 9.34 -23.02 31.31
CA MET A 1 9.29 -21.67 30.72
C MET A 1 8.30 -21.73 29.55
N SER A 2 7.15 -21.07 29.69
CA SER A 2 6.15 -21.00 28.60
C SER A 2 6.80 -20.23 27.45
N ASN A 3 7.02 -20.88 26.31
CA ASN A 3 7.32 -20.17 25.07
C ASN A 3 6.10 -19.31 24.77
N GLY A 4 6.22 -17.98 24.91
CA GLY A 4 5.18 -17.05 24.52
C GLY A 4 4.81 -17.27 23.04
N ASP A 5 3.58 -16.89 22.68
CA ASP A 5 3.11 -16.96 21.29
C ASP A 5 4.07 -16.19 20.35
N PRO A 6 4.74 -16.86 19.39
CA PRO A 6 5.70 -16.20 18.49
C PRO A 6 5.03 -15.15 17.58
N ALA A 7 3.75 -15.30 17.26
CA ALA A 7 3.01 -14.31 16.48
C ALA A 7 2.80 -13.03 17.29
N ALA A 8 2.43 -13.15 18.56
CA ALA A 8 2.29 -12.01 19.46
C ALA A 8 3.63 -11.31 19.69
N ALA A 9 4.72 -12.07 19.84
CA ALA A 9 6.07 -11.53 19.99
C ALA A 9 6.51 -10.74 18.74
N LEU A 10 6.27 -11.26 17.54
CA LEU A 10 6.55 -10.55 16.28
C LEU A 10 5.71 -9.27 16.16
N ALA A 11 4.42 -9.36 16.43
CA ALA A 11 3.53 -8.20 16.39
C ALA A 11 3.99 -7.10 17.34
N ALA A 12 4.40 -7.45 18.55
CA ALA A 12 4.86 -6.51 19.58
C ALA A 12 6.12 -5.71 19.20
N VAL A 13 6.99 -6.26 18.35
CA VAL A 13 8.19 -5.55 17.87
C VAL A 13 7.98 -4.91 16.50
N PHE A 14 7.01 -5.37 15.72
CA PHE A 14 6.74 -4.85 14.40
C PHE A 14 5.80 -3.64 14.44
N VAL A 15 4.69 -3.72 15.19
CA VAL A 15 3.66 -2.69 15.26
C VAL A 15 4.02 -1.62 16.28
N ALA A 16 3.83 -0.35 15.93
CA ALA A 16 3.97 0.78 16.84
C ALA A 16 2.63 1.53 16.98
N ALA A 17 2.37 2.07 18.18
CA ALA A 17 1.13 2.79 18.45
C ALA A 17 1.09 4.19 17.82
N SER A 18 2.26 4.79 17.58
CA SER A 18 2.40 6.16 17.06
C SER A 18 3.72 6.34 16.32
N PRO A 19 3.85 7.39 15.51
CA PRO A 19 5.12 7.75 14.91
C PRO A 19 6.09 8.26 15.98
N ARG A 20 7.39 8.10 15.74
CA ARG A 20 8.41 8.77 16.54
C ARG A 20 8.29 10.27 16.45
N PRO A 21 8.39 11.01 17.58
CA PRO A 21 8.22 12.47 17.58
C PRO A 21 9.17 13.19 16.62
N GLU A 22 10.42 12.76 16.53
CA GLU A 22 11.45 13.36 15.68
C GLU A 22 11.25 13.11 14.19
N LEU A 23 10.40 12.15 13.81
CA LEU A 23 10.06 11.83 12.43
C LEU A 23 8.66 12.29 12.04
N ARG A 24 7.90 12.87 12.96
CA ARG A 24 6.48 13.21 12.75
C ARG A 24 6.26 14.06 11.51
N GLU A 25 7.07 15.09 11.29
CA GLU A 25 6.94 15.98 10.14
C GLU A 25 6.98 15.22 8.81
N HIS A 26 7.83 14.21 8.71
CA HIS A 26 7.91 13.37 7.51
C HIS A 26 6.79 12.31 7.47
N LEU A 27 6.47 11.70 8.62
CA LEU A 27 5.47 10.63 8.72
C LEU A 27 4.03 11.12 8.50
N ASP A 28 3.78 12.41 8.65
CA ASP A 28 2.48 13.02 8.37
C ASP A 28 2.02 12.85 6.91
N LEU A 29 2.94 12.61 5.99
CA LEU A 29 2.60 12.26 4.60
C LEU A 29 1.66 11.05 4.50
N PHE A 30 1.87 10.03 5.35
CA PHE A 30 1.08 8.79 5.34
C PHE A 30 0.06 8.72 6.49
N ALA A 31 0.08 9.69 7.41
CA ALA A 31 -0.81 9.69 8.58
C ALA A 31 -2.31 9.56 8.22
N PRO A 32 -2.83 10.21 7.16
CA PRO A 32 -4.24 10.07 6.77
C PRO A 32 -4.64 8.64 6.39
N LEU A 33 -3.68 7.82 5.94
CA LEU A 33 -3.92 6.44 5.52
C LEU A 33 -3.99 5.46 6.70
N ILE A 34 -3.43 5.80 7.87
CA ILE A 34 -3.39 4.88 9.03
C ILE A 34 -4.79 4.43 9.41
N GLY A 35 -4.97 3.11 9.44
CA GLY A 35 -6.24 2.44 9.74
C GLY A 35 -6.56 1.34 8.75
N SER A 36 -7.81 0.91 8.74
CA SER A 36 -8.32 -0.18 7.90
C SER A 36 -9.32 0.34 6.87
N TRP A 37 -9.23 -0.20 5.66
CA TRP A 37 -9.99 0.27 4.51
C TRP A 37 -10.63 -0.89 3.77
N SER A 38 -11.89 -0.73 3.38
CA SER A 38 -12.56 -1.55 2.38
C SER A 38 -12.34 -0.92 1.02
N LEU A 39 -12.02 -1.73 0.02
CA LEU A 39 -11.72 -1.27 -1.33
C LEU A 39 -12.67 -1.87 -2.35
N THR A 40 -13.11 -1.04 -3.31
CA THR A 40 -13.56 -1.51 -4.61
C THR A 40 -12.37 -1.37 -5.57
N VAL A 41 -11.97 -2.48 -6.16
CA VAL A 41 -10.81 -2.58 -7.06
C VAL A 41 -11.30 -2.70 -8.49
N TYR A 42 -10.75 -1.89 -9.38
CA TYR A 42 -10.97 -1.92 -10.83
C TYR A 42 -9.66 -2.28 -11.51
N ASP A 43 -9.56 -3.50 -12.03
CA ASP A 43 -8.45 -3.97 -12.84
C ASP A 43 -8.78 -3.76 -14.31
N TYR A 44 -7.97 -2.93 -14.98
CA TYR A 44 -8.12 -2.65 -16.41
C TYR A 44 -7.21 -3.59 -17.20
N GLU A 45 -7.74 -4.13 -18.30
CA GLU A 45 -6.99 -4.99 -19.20
C GLU A 45 -6.72 -4.28 -20.54
N PRO A 46 -5.68 -4.67 -21.29
CA PRO A 46 -5.33 -4.04 -22.56
C PRO A 46 -6.42 -4.12 -23.64
N ASP A 47 -7.34 -5.07 -23.55
CA ASP A 47 -8.48 -5.21 -24.47
C ASP A 47 -9.66 -4.28 -24.13
N GLY A 48 -9.51 -3.49 -23.05
CA GLY A 48 -10.53 -2.56 -22.56
C GLY A 48 -11.53 -3.17 -21.57
N SER A 49 -11.40 -4.45 -21.24
CA SER A 49 -12.22 -5.07 -20.19
C SER A 49 -11.81 -4.55 -18.81
N VAL A 50 -12.75 -4.60 -17.85
CA VAL A 50 -12.55 -4.16 -16.47
C VAL A 50 -13.09 -5.22 -15.55
N ASP A 51 -12.20 -5.78 -14.73
CA ASP A 51 -12.59 -6.68 -13.64
C ASP A 51 -12.79 -5.87 -12.37
N VAL A 52 -13.91 -6.15 -11.67
CA VAL A 52 -14.24 -5.47 -10.41
C VAL A 52 -14.23 -6.47 -9.27
N SER A 53 -13.52 -6.15 -8.19
CA SER A 53 -13.41 -7.01 -7.03
C SER A 53 -13.35 -6.23 -5.72
N ASP A 54 -13.52 -6.94 -4.59
CA ASP A 54 -13.37 -6.38 -3.26
C ASP A 54 -11.99 -6.70 -2.71
N ALA A 55 -11.41 -5.73 -2.00
CA ALA A 55 -10.16 -5.91 -1.28
C ALA A 55 -10.18 -5.20 0.09
N GLU A 56 -9.15 -5.44 0.88
CA GLU A 56 -8.90 -4.73 2.13
C GLU A 56 -7.49 -4.16 2.13
N TRP A 57 -7.31 -3.01 2.77
CA TRP A 57 -6.00 -2.41 2.98
C TRP A 57 -5.85 -1.91 4.41
N HIS A 58 -4.80 -2.35 5.08
CA HIS A 58 -4.57 -2.03 6.49
C HIS A 58 -3.23 -1.34 6.63
N PHE A 59 -3.22 -0.11 7.14
CA PHE A 59 -2.03 0.69 7.37
C PHE A 59 -1.76 0.87 8.85
N GLY A 60 -0.51 0.79 9.25
CA GLY A 60 -0.10 0.99 10.64
C GLY A 60 1.30 1.57 10.77
N TRP A 61 1.56 2.19 11.93
CA TRP A 61 2.91 2.56 12.32
C TRP A 61 3.70 1.30 12.62
N ALA A 62 4.96 1.25 12.22
CA ALA A 62 5.81 0.09 12.36
C ALA A 62 7.22 0.45 12.82
N LEU A 63 7.98 -0.57 13.28
CA LEU A 63 9.40 -0.47 13.61
C LEU A 63 9.69 0.66 14.62
N ASP A 64 9.01 0.60 15.77
CA ASP A 64 9.14 1.61 16.83
C ASP A 64 8.80 3.02 16.32
N GLY A 65 7.78 3.11 15.44
CA GLY A 65 7.31 4.37 14.86
C GLY A 65 8.25 5.02 13.85
N ARG A 66 9.19 4.27 13.29
CA ARG A 66 10.14 4.76 12.26
C ARG A 66 9.64 4.55 10.84
N ALA A 67 8.60 3.74 10.68
CA ALA A 67 8.08 3.33 9.38
C ALA A 67 6.55 3.30 9.38
N VAL A 68 5.99 3.28 8.18
CA VAL A 68 4.60 2.92 7.90
C VAL A 68 4.62 1.58 7.17
N ALA A 69 3.89 0.61 7.70
CA ALA A 69 3.64 -0.65 7.02
C ALA A 69 2.17 -0.71 6.57
N ASP A 70 1.92 -1.37 5.46
CA ASP A 70 0.55 -1.74 5.09
C ASP A 70 0.48 -3.15 4.54
N VAL A 71 -0.69 -3.77 4.72
CA VAL A 71 -1.02 -5.05 4.14
C VAL A 71 -2.25 -4.89 3.26
N TRP A 72 -2.10 -5.21 1.99
CA TRP A 72 -3.17 -5.26 1.00
C TRP A 72 -3.62 -6.71 0.79
N VAL A 73 -4.92 -6.95 0.88
CA VAL A 73 -5.53 -8.28 0.80
C VAL A 73 -6.57 -8.27 -0.30
N SER A 74 -6.34 -9.00 -1.37
CA SER A 74 -7.26 -9.11 -2.52
C SER A 74 -7.37 -10.57 -2.98
N PRO A 75 -8.58 -11.14 -3.10
CA PRO A 75 -9.86 -10.61 -2.62
C PRO A 75 -9.90 -10.40 -1.11
N SER A 76 -10.88 -9.62 -0.63
CA SER A 76 -11.06 -9.38 0.80
C SER A 76 -11.20 -10.68 1.60
N ARG A 77 -10.88 -10.65 2.91
CA ARG A 77 -11.05 -11.83 3.78
C ARG A 77 -12.51 -12.30 3.82
N ALA A 78 -13.47 -11.38 3.74
CA ALA A 78 -14.88 -11.70 3.65
C ALA A 78 -15.24 -12.43 2.37
N ALA A 79 -14.76 -11.94 1.21
CA ALA A 79 -14.96 -12.61 -0.08
C ALA A 79 -14.32 -14.00 -0.11
N ARG A 80 -13.12 -14.16 0.46
CA ARG A 80 -12.45 -15.47 0.59
C ARG A 80 -13.25 -16.43 1.46
N ALA A 81 -13.79 -15.97 2.58
CA ALA A 81 -14.67 -16.79 3.44
C ALA A 81 -15.96 -17.21 2.72
N ALA A 82 -16.41 -16.43 1.73
CA ALA A 82 -17.55 -16.75 0.86
C ALA A 82 -17.16 -17.61 -0.37
N GLY A 83 -15.90 -18.04 -0.49
CA GLY A 83 -15.44 -18.95 -1.56
C GLY A 83 -14.76 -18.28 -2.74
N ALA A 84 -14.41 -17.01 -2.65
CA ALA A 84 -13.59 -16.37 -3.68
C ALA A 84 -12.21 -17.06 -3.80
N PRO A 85 -11.62 -17.13 -5.00
CA PRO A 85 -10.33 -17.77 -5.21
C PRO A 85 -9.22 -17.08 -4.42
N ASP A 86 -8.14 -17.82 -4.14
CA ASP A 86 -6.96 -17.26 -3.50
C ASP A 86 -6.33 -16.13 -4.33
N GLY A 87 -5.95 -15.07 -3.66
CA GLY A 87 -5.37 -13.87 -4.27
C GLY A 87 -4.08 -13.41 -3.59
N GLU A 88 -3.81 -12.12 -3.63
CA GLU A 88 -2.58 -11.54 -3.08
C GLU A 88 -2.78 -11.13 -1.60
N TRP A 89 -1.75 -11.36 -0.80
CA TRP A 89 -1.48 -10.73 0.48
C TRP A 89 -0.14 -10.03 0.36
N GLY A 90 -0.18 -8.78 -0.05
CA GLY A 90 1.02 -7.99 -0.26
C GLY A 90 1.31 -7.06 0.92
N LEU A 91 2.58 -6.75 1.10
CA LEU A 91 3.08 -5.85 2.14
C LEU A 91 3.82 -4.69 1.50
N SER A 92 3.56 -3.46 1.95
CA SER A 92 4.55 -2.40 1.76
C SER A 92 5.14 -1.97 3.09
N LEU A 93 6.41 -1.59 3.04
CA LEU A 93 7.10 -0.94 4.14
C LEU A 93 7.69 0.39 3.63
N ARG A 94 7.40 1.50 4.36
CA ARG A 94 7.82 2.85 3.98
C ARG A 94 8.55 3.52 5.12
N PHE A 95 9.66 4.18 4.82
CA PHE A 95 10.39 5.00 5.79
C PHE A 95 11.01 6.22 5.09
N TYR A 96 11.26 7.27 5.86
CA TYR A 96 11.92 8.46 5.37
C TYR A 96 13.44 8.31 5.40
N ASP A 97 14.09 8.52 4.25
CA ASP A 97 15.54 8.57 4.12
C ASP A 97 15.99 10.03 4.23
N GLY A 98 16.40 10.42 5.43
CA GLY A 98 16.82 11.80 5.71
C GLY A 98 18.10 12.23 4.98
N ALA A 99 18.94 11.29 4.55
CA ALA A 99 20.14 11.60 3.78
C ALA A 99 19.80 11.98 2.33
N LEU A 100 18.76 11.40 1.77
CA LEU A 100 18.29 11.66 0.41
C LEU A 100 17.10 12.61 0.36
N GLY A 101 16.46 12.91 1.48
CA GLY A 101 15.27 13.75 1.54
C GLY A 101 14.04 13.13 0.85
N VAL A 102 13.95 11.79 0.82
CA VAL A 102 12.88 11.07 0.13
C VAL A 102 12.27 9.98 1.00
N TRP A 103 11.03 9.64 0.73
CA TRP A 103 10.41 8.42 1.24
C TRP A 103 10.81 7.23 0.38
N ARG A 104 11.37 6.21 1.01
CA ARG A 104 11.56 4.90 0.40
C ARG A 104 10.37 4.01 0.71
N SER A 105 9.90 3.31 -0.29
CA SER A 105 8.83 2.32 -0.16
C SER A 105 9.23 1.06 -0.91
N THR A 106 8.86 -0.10 -0.36
CA THR A 106 9.03 -1.38 -1.05
C THR A 106 7.71 -2.12 -1.02
N TRP A 107 7.19 -2.49 -2.19
CA TRP A 107 6.07 -3.41 -2.32
C TRP A 107 6.57 -4.84 -2.46
N MET A 108 5.97 -5.73 -1.68
CA MET A 108 6.21 -7.17 -1.74
C MET A 108 4.90 -7.88 -2.01
N GLY A 109 4.79 -8.56 -3.16
CA GLY A 109 3.64 -9.35 -3.59
C GLY A 109 4.03 -10.82 -3.72
N PRO A 110 3.95 -11.63 -2.63
CA PRO A 110 4.45 -13.01 -2.60
C PRO A 110 3.83 -13.92 -3.66
N LYS A 111 2.53 -13.75 -3.94
CA LYS A 111 1.85 -14.57 -4.95
C LYS A 111 2.40 -14.36 -6.35
N ARG A 112 2.79 -13.13 -6.68
CA ARG A 112 3.37 -12.76 -7.98
C ARG A 112 4.90 -12.82 -8.01
N GLY A 113 5.53 -13.05 -6.85
CA GLY A 113 6.99 -13.01 -6.70
C GLY A 113 7.58 -11.61 -6.88
N TRP A 114 6.81 -10.57 -6.61
CA TRP A 114 7.23 -9.19 -6.83
C TRP A 114 7.88 -8.57 -5.60
N VAL A 115 9.00 -7.90 -5.83
CA VAL A 115 9.63 -6.97 -4.89
C VAL A 115 9.94 -5.69 -5.66
N ILE A 116 9.18 -4.63 -5.41
CA ILE A 116 9.25 -3.41 -6.22
C ILE A 116 9.62 -2.23 -5.32
N PRO A 117 10.79 -1.62 -5.53
CA PRO A 117 11.16 -0.41 -4.83
C PRO A 117 10.49 0.82 -5.46
N PHE A 118 10.07 1.77 -4.61
CA PHE A 118 9.53 3.06 -4.99
C PHE A 118 10.18 4.17 -4.21
N ALA A 119 10.24 5.36 -4.82
CA ALA A 119 10.39 6.62 -4.12
C ALA A 119 9.02 7.30 -4.03
N ALA A 120 8.65 7.80 -2.85
CA ALA A 120 7.40 8.51 -2.65
C ALA A 120 7.63 10.00 -2.36
N ARG A 121 6.67 10.83 -2.76
CA ARG A 121 6.67 12.28 -2.53
C ARG A 121 5.24 12.81 -2.41
N PRO A 122 5.05 13.93 -1.70
CA PRO A 122 3.74 14.59 -1.66
C PRO A 122 3.35 15.15 -3.03
N THR A 123 2.05 15.24 -3.27
CA THR A 123 1.43 15.97 -4.39
C THR A 123 0.46 17.01 -3.84
N ALA A 124 -0.17 17.80 -4.70
CA ALA A 124 -1.12 18.83 -4.26
C ALA A 124 -2.37 18.25 -3.57
N ASP A 125 -2.77 17.03 -3.92
CA ASP A 125 -4.00 16.36 -3.44
C ASP A 125 -3.77 15.01 -2.75
N GLY A 126 -2.49 14.68 -2.47
CA GLY A 126 -2.15 13.42 -1.82
C GLY A 126 -0.66 13.08 -1.90
N LEU A 127 -0.35 11.92 -2.44
CA LEU A 127 1.03 11.46 -2.62
C LEU A 127 1.17 10.55 -3.84
N GLU A 128 2.38 10.50 -4.41
CA GLU A 128 2.71 9.57 -5.47
C GLU A 128 3.95 8.74 -5.12
N LEU A 129 4.01 7.55 -5.70
CA LEU A 129 5.14 6.65 -5.65
C LEU A 129 5.58 6.36 -7.09
N VAL A 130 6.86 6.52 -7.35
CA VAL A 130 7.47 6.19 -8.66
C VAL A 130 8.47 5.07 -8.48
N GLY A 131 8.43 4.11 -9.39
CA GLY A 131 9.29 2.93 -9.38
C GLY A 131 9.40 2.30 -10.75
N GLU A 132 9.98 1.12 -10.80
CA GLU A 132 10.14 0.34 -12.02
C GLU A 132 10.03 -1.16 -11.70
N ARG A 133 9.48 -1.92 -12.64
CA ARG A 133 9.46 -3.38 -12.60
C ARG A 133 9.72 -3.90 -14.01
N ASP A 134 10.83 -4.64 -14.18
CA ASP A 134 11.20 -5.30 -15.45
C ASP A 134 11.21 -4.33 -16.66
N GLY A 135 11.70 -3.11 -16.46
CA GLY A 135 11.76 -2.07 -17.49
C GLY A 135 10.45 -1.30 -17.70
N VAL A 136 9.37 -1.68 -17.01
CA VAL A 136 8.10 -0.93 -17.01
C VAL A 136 8.16 0.14 -15.93
N ALA A 137 8.01 1.41 -16.32
CA ALA A 137 7.89 2.49 -15.34
C ALA A 137 6.53 2.43 -14.65
N LEU A 138 6.54 2.61 -13.33
CA LEU A 138 5.36 2.52 -12.47
C LEU A 138 5.12 3.85 -11.79
N GLN A 139 3.86 4.30 -11.78
CA GLN A 139 3.42 5.43 -10.98
C GLN A 139 2.15 5.06 -10.22
N TRP A 140 2.24 5.11 -8.88
CA TRP A 140 1.11 4.89 -7.98
C TRP A 140 0.73 6.19 -7.31
N ARG A 141 -0.54 6.55 -7.31
CA ARG A 141 -1.04 7.79 -6.72
C ARG A 141 -2.14 7.52 -5.71
N PHE A 142 -2.03 8.18 -4.56
CA PHE A 142 -3.12 8.34 -3.60
C PHE A 142 -3.64 9.76 -3.75
N SER A 143 -4.94 9.91 -3.92
CA SER A 143 -5.61 11.21 -4.12
C SER A 143 -6.92 11.27 -3.35
N HIS A 144 -7.52 12.46 -3.28
CA HIS A 144 -8.80 12.71 -2.59
C HIS A 144 -8.80 12.19 -1.15
N LEU A 145 -7.66 12.36 -0.45
CA LEU A 145 -7.51 11.87 0.92
C LEU A 145 -8.38 12.67 1.88
N THR A 146 -9.30 11.96 2.54
CA THR A 146 -10.16 12.46 3.62
C THR A 146 -10.04 11.55 4.85
N ALA A 147 -10.75 11.88 5.93
CA ALA A 147 -10.78 11.04 7.11
C ALA A 147 -11.41 9.65 6.85
N ASP A 148 -12.34 9.54 5.89
CA ASP A 148 -13.16 8.36 5.66
C ASP A 148 -13.03 7.75 4.26
N ALA A 149 -12.30 8.38 3.33
CA ALA A 149 -12.16 7.91 1.95
C ALA A 149 -10.85 8.37 1.30
N PHE A 150 -10.40 7.60 0.31
CA PHE A 150 -9.39 8.03 -0.66
C PHE A 150 -9.55 7.26 -1.97
N SER A 151 -8.95 7.78 -3.05
CA SER A 151 -8.78 7.06 -4.32
C SER A 151 -7.31 6.71 -4.52
N TRP A 152 -7.06 5.57 -5.17
CA TRP A 152 -5.72 5.17 -5.57
C TRP A 152 -5.70 4.70 -7.02
N GLN A 153 -4.57 4.95 -7.71
CA GLN A 153 -4.38 4.56 -9.11
C GLN A 153 -2.96 4.09 -9.36
N ALA A 154 -2.83 3.02 -10.15
CA ALA A 154 -1.57 2.58 -10.74
C ALA A 154 -1.57 2.87 -12.24
N GLU A 155 -0.52 3.55 -12.69
CA GLU A 155 -0.17 3.67 -14.11
C GLU A 155 1.09 2.86 -14.40
N GLU A 156 1.11 2.22 -15.55
CA GLU A 156 2.24 1.49 -16.09
C GLU A 156 2.62 2.10 -17.45
N THR A 157 3.93 2.31 -17.65
CA THR A 157 4.45 2.79 -18.94
C THR A 157 5.47 1.76 -19.44
N PRO A 158 5.11 0.91 -20.42
CA PRO A 158 6.04 -0.03 -21.04
C PRO A 158 7.18 0.69 -21.76
N PRO A 159 8.34 0.06 -21.96
CA PRO A 159 9.43 0.64 -22.74
C PRO A 159 8.96 1.08 -24.14
N GLY A 160 9.12 2.37 -24.44
CA GLY A 160 8.71 2.94 -25.73
C GLY A 160 7.20 3.02 -25.96
N GLY A 161 6.38 2.70 -24.96
CA GLY A 161 4.93 2.79 -25.01
C GLY A 161 4.36 4.03 -24.31
N GLU A 162 3.06 4.18 -24.38
CA GLU A 162 2.32 5.24 -23.69
C GLU A 162 1.89 4.77 -22.28
N PRO A 163 1.78 5.69 -21.31
CA PRO A 163 1.24 5.36 -20.00
C PRO A 163 -0.24 4.93 -20.08
N TRP A 164 -0.61 3.93 -19.31
CA TRP A 164 -1.98 3.48 -19.19
C TRP A 164 -2.33 3.12 -17.76
N VAL A 165 -3.60 3.27 -17.39
CA VAL A 165 -4.09 2.93 -16.05
C VAL A 165 -4.29 1.43 -15.97
N ARG A 166 -3.50 0.77 -15.11
CA ARG A 166 -3.60 -0.68 -14.88
C ARG A 166 -4.64 -1.02 -13.82
N GLN A 167 -4.75 -0.17 -12.80
CA GLN A 167 -5.61 -0.47 -11.65
C GLN A 167 -6.06 0.82 -10.95
N ARG A 168 -7.29 0.80 -10.40
CA ARG A 168 -7.81 1.87 -9.53
C ARG A 168 -8.49 1.27 -8.31
N PHE A 169 -8.43 1.99 -7.19
CA PHE A 169 -9.19 1.67 -5.99
C PHE A 169 -10.02 2.87 -5.55
N GLU A 170 -11.23 2.57 -5.08
CA GLU A 170 -12.01 3.47 -4.24
C GLU A 170 -12.04 2.88 -2.83
N ALA A 171 -11.52 3.64 -1.87
CA ALA A 171 -11.34 3.20 -0.49
C ALA A 171 -12.31 3.88 0.45
N THR A 172 -12.91 3.11 1.34
CA THR A 172 -13.76 3.59 2.43
C THR A 172 -13.25 3.04 3.75
N ARG A 173 -13.14 3.91 4.77
CA ARG A 173 -12.61 3.52 6.09
C ARG A 173 -13.52 2.52 6.78
N LEU A 174 -12.94 1.42 7.26
CA LEU A 174 -13.62 0.47 8.16
C LEU A 174 -13.64 1.04 9.58
N ARG A 175 -14.80 0.97 10.23
CA ARG A 175 -15.03 1.43 11.62
C ARG A 175 -15.13 0.25 12.58
#